data_91f68dcbd48bedba9b83fcbeb0355cee
#
_entry.id   91f68dcbd48bedba9b83fcbeb0355cee
#
_cell.length_a   1.000
_cell.length_b   1.000
_cell.length_c   1.000
_cell.angle_alpha   90.00
_cell.angle_beta   90.00
_cell.angle_gamma   90.00
#
_symmetry.space_group_name_H-M   'P 1'
#
loop_
_entity.id
_entity.type
_entity.pdbx_description
1 polymer ?
#
loop_
_entity_poly.entity_id
_entity_poly.type
_entity_poly.pdbx_seq_one_letter_code
_entity_poly.pdbx_strand_id
1 'polypeptide(L)'
;MNNDQLNERIKKAREKDHLIDLIGISKEYDGVKVLKDIDLYIRKKEFLTLLGPSGCGKTTTLRIIGGFETPSSGALLFEGQEISDLPPYKRRVNTVFQKYALFPHLNVYDNIAFGLKLKKMPKKMIDEKVEQMLELVNLKGYAKRHVEALSGGQQQRVAIARSLVNEPEVLLLDEPLGALDLKLRKDMQLELKSMQQRLGITFIYVTHDQEEALTMSDTIVVMKDGTIQQIGDPKTIYDEPANAFVADFIGESNILRGTMIKDELVEFAGATFPCVDSGFGENAPVDVVIRPEDIMLVGEDVGQIVGTVKSVLFKGVHYEMMIDTGAYTFKVHSTTMQPQGSKVGVNIVPFNIHIMKPMQEDK
;
A
#
# COMPACT_ATOMS: atom_id res chain seq x y z
N MET A 1 -25.74 8.25 2.80
CA MET A 1 -25.73 9.40 1.87
C MET A 1 -27.04 9.44 1.11
N ASN A 2 -27.68 10.60 0.93
CA ASN A 2 -28.91 10.70 0.12
C ASN A 2 -28.55 10.85 -1.39
N ASN A 3 -29.56 10.60 -2.27
CA ASN A 3 -29.33 10.63 -3.71
C ASN A 3 -28.87 12.01 -4.25
N ASP A 4 -29.33 13.10 -3.65
CA ASP A 4 -28.96 14.45 -4.08
C ASP A 4 -27.49 14.74 -3.77
N GLN A 5 -27.02 14.36 -2.59
CA GLN A 5 -25.61 14.47 -2.20
C GLN A 5 -24.70 13.62 -3.10
N LEU A 6 -25.13 12.40 -3.44
CA LEU A 6 -24.38 11.53 -4.35
C LEU A 6 -24.27 12.17 -5.74
N ASN A 7 -25.38 12.67 -6.30
CA ASN A 7 -25.42 13.30 -7.61
C ASN A 7 -24.52 14.56 -7.67
N GLU A 8 -24.48 15.37 -6.61
CA GLU A 8 -23.58 16.52 -6.55
C GLU A 8 -22.11 16.11 -6.56
N ARG A 9 -21.75 15.06 -5.81
CA ARG A 9 -20.38 14.52 -5.76
C ARG A 9 -19.96 13.92 -7.10
N ILE A 10 -20.86 13.19 -7.77
CA ILE A 10 -20.64 12.67 -9.14
C ILE A 10 -20.39 13.83 -10.12
N LYS A 11 -21.19 14.90 -10.04
CA LYS A 11 -20.97 16.08 -10.88
C LYS A 11 -19.59 16.71 -10.67
N LYS A 12 -19.19 16.90 -9.42
CA LYS A 12 -17.86 17.45 -9.09
C LYS A 12 -16.71 16.54 -9.55
N ALA A 13 -16.88 15.21 -9.48
CA ALA A 13 -15.87 14.26 -9.95
C ALA A 13 -15.70 14.31 -11.47
N ARG A 14 -16.79 14.49 -12.23
CA ARG A 14 -16.76 14.62 -13.70
C ARG A 14 -15.99 15.84 -14.21
N GLU A 15 -15.81 16.86 -13.38
CA GLU A 15 -15.05 18.07 -13.72
C GLU A 15 -13.52 17.89 -13.49
N LYS A 16 -13.09 16.76 -12.91
CA LYS A 16 -11.70 16.46 -12.60
C LYS A 16 -11.12 15.47 -13.59
N ASP A 17 -9.82 15.59 -13.90
CA ASP A 17 -9.11 14.66 -14.78
C ASP A 17 -8.64 13.42 -14.01
N HIS A 18 -9.59 12.68 -13.42
CA HIS A 18 -9.34 11.40 -12.79
C HIS A 18 -9.62 10.25 -13.75
N LEU A 19 -8.91 9.15 -13.63
CA LEU A 19 -9.19 7.93 -14.40
C LEU A 19 -10.34 7.15 -13.80
N ILE A 20 -10.31 6.95 -12.47
CA ILE A 20 -11.35 6.24 -11.72
C ILE A 20 -11.73 7.05 -10.49
N ASP A 21 -13.03 7.14 -10.20
CA ASP A 21 -13.57 7.69 -8.95
C ASP A 21 -14.48 6.67 -8.28
N LEU A 22 -14.19 6.35 -7.03
CA LEU A 22 -15.07 5.66 -6.11
C LEU A 22 -15.72 6.73 -5.24
N ILE A 23 -17.04 6.83 -5.26
CA ILE A 23 -17.79 7.89 -4.57
C ILE A 23 -18.77 7.25 -3.59
N GLY A 24 -18.45 7.29 -2.30
CA GLY A 24 -19.27 6.74 -1.24
C GLY A 24 -19.53 5.24 -1.39
N ILE A 25 -18.57 4.50 -1.93
CA ILE A 25 -18.72 3.05 -2.18
C ILE A 25 -18.87 2.32 -0.86
N SER A 26 -19.99 1.62 -0.72
CA SER A 26 -20.22 0.67 0.38
C SER A 26 -20.54 -0.71 -0.16
N LYS A 27 -20.12 -1.75 0.53
CA LYS A 27 -20.45 -3.14 0.20
C LYS A 27 -20.82 -3.91 1.45
N GLU A 28 -21.92 -4.61 1.35
CA GLU A 28 -22.46 -5.46 2.42
C GLU A 28 -22.69 -6.88 1.89
N TYR A 29 -22.36 -7.88 2.70
CA TYR A 29 -22.66 -9.29 2.48
C TYR A 29 -23.39 -9.83 3.72
N ASP A 30 -24.56 -10.37 3.54
CA ASP A 30 -25.37 -10.99 4.61
C ASP A 30 -25.49 -10.12 5.87
N GLY A 31 -25.71 -8.80 5.70
CA GLY A 31 -25.82 -7.84 6.79
C GLY A 31 -24.47 -7.32 7.35
N VAL A 32 -23.34 -7.83 6.88
CA VAL A 32 -22.01 -7.39 7.33
C VAL A 32 -21.42 -6.38 6.34
N LYS A 33 -21.17 -5.16 6.78
CA LYS A 33 -20.52 -4.11 5.98
C LYS A 33 -19.03 -4.35 5.89
N VAL A 34 -18.57 -4.70 4.69
CA VAL A 34 -17.14 -4.93 4.36
C VAL A 34 -16.48 -3.65 3.87
N LEU A 35 -17.21 -2.78 3.16
CA LEU A 35 -16.76 -1.44 2.78
C LEU A 35 -17.76 -0.40 3.31
N LYS A 36 -17.22 0.70 3.85
CA LYS A 36 -17.99 1.72 4.56
C LYS A 36 -17.65 3.10 3.98
N ASP A 37 -18.45 3.56 3.02
CA ASP A 37 -18.38 4.91 2.43
C ASP A 37 -16.98 5.26 1.89
N ILE A 38 -16.45 4.42 1.01
CA ILE A 38 -15.12 4.59 0.43
C ILE A 38 -15.16 5.70 -0.63
N ASP A 39 -14.33 6.72 -0.41
CA ASP A 39 -14.01 7.79 -1.35
C ASP A 39 -12.56 7.68 -1.78
N LEU A 40 -12.36 7.44 -3.07
CA LEU A 40 -11.03 7.29 -3.64
C LEU A 40 -11.03 7.75 -5.09
N TYR A 41 -10.05 8.56 -5.47
CA TYR A 41 -9.77 8.84 -6.87
C TYR A 41 -8.43 8.25 -7.30
N ILE A 42 -8.34 7.83 -8.55
CA ILE A 42 -7.16 7.19 -9.14
C ILE A 42 -6.78 7.97 -10.38
N ARG A 43 -5.51 8.36 -10.47
CA ARG A 43 -4.98 9.15 -11.58
C ARG A 43 -4.54 8.26 -12.74
N LYS A 44 -4.43 8.85 -13.92
CA LYS A 44 -3.85 8.17 -15.09
C LYS A 44 -2.36 7.91 -14.85
N LYS A 45 -1.92 6.71 -15.25
CA LYS A 45 -0.49 6.30 -15.25
C LYS A 45 0.17 6.25 -13.87
N GLU A 46 -0.60 6.21 -12.79
CA GLU A 46 -0.04 6.00 -11.45
C GLU A 46 0.01 4.52 -11.06
N PHE A 47 0.91 4.21 -10.16
CA PHE A 47 0.94 2.95 -9.42
C PHE A 47 0.28 3.19 -8.05
N LEU A 48 -0.97 2.80 -7.90
CA LEU A 48 -1.72 2.93 -6.66
C LEU A 48 -1.75 1.60 -5.92
N THR A 49 -1.42 1.63 -4.63
CA THR A 49 -1.49 0.43 -3.77
C THR A 49 -2.57 0.57 -2.71
N LEU A 50 -3.47 -0.42 -2.65
CA LEU A 50 -4.37 -0.65 -1.52
C LEU A 50 -3.65 -1.51 -0.49
N LEU A 51 -3.31 -0.95 0.66
CA LEU A 51 -2.53 -1.57 1.71
C LEU A 51 -3.37 -1.72 2.99
N GLY A 52 -3.21 -2.81 3.72
CA GLY A 52 -3.92 -3.01 4.99
C GLY A 52 -3.96 -4.47 5.43
N PRO A 53 -4.43 -4.77 6.65
CA PRO A 53 -4.53 -6.13 7.16
C PRO A 53 -5.51 -6.99 6.37
N SER A 54 -5.46 -8.29 6.58
CA SER A 54 -6.41 -9.22 5.95
C SER A 54 -7.85 -8.90 6.37
N GLY A 55 -8.78 -8.96 5.40
CA GLY A 55 -10.21 -8.71 5.66
C GLY A 55 -10.62 -7.23 5.70
N CYS A 56 -9.72 -6.25 5.54
CA CYS A 56 -10.06 -4.82 5.59
C CYS A 56 -10.77 -4.27 4.34
N GLY A 57 -11.05 -5.10 3.31
CA GLY A 57 -11.84 -4.69 2.14
C GLY A 57 -11.06 -4.45 0.84
N LYS A 58 -9.73 -4.59 0.80
CA LYS A 58 -8.87 -4.34 -0.38
C LYS A 58 -9.30 -5.11 -1.62
N THR A 59 -9.37 -6.45 -1.51
CA THR A 59 -9.80 -7.33 -2.62
C THR A 59 -11.25 -7.04 -3.04
N THR A 60 -12.13 -6.68 -2.10
CA THR A 60 -13.51 -6.28 -2.41
C THR A 60 -13.53 -4.99 -3.23
N THR A 61 -12.74 -3.99 -2.85
CA THR A 61 -12.56 -2.75 -3.62
C THR A 61 -12.04 -3.04 -5.01
N LEU A 62 -11.00 -3.88 -5.13
CA LEU A 62 -10.46 -4.28 -6.42
C LEU A 62 -11.50 -5.00 -7.31
N ARG A 63 -12.30 -5.90 -6.72
CA ARG A 63 -13.38 -6.62 -7.42
C ARG A 63 -14.49 -5.69 -7.90
N ILE A 64 -14.83 -4.67 -7.13
CA ILE A 64 -15.79 -3.64 -7.55
C ILE A 64 -15.24 -2.87 -8.75
N ILE A 65 -13.98 -2.44 -8.73
CA ILE A 65 -13.33 -1.77 -9.88
C ILE A 65 -13.30 -2.71 -11.09
N GLY A 66 -12.99 -3.98 -10.89
CA GLY A 66 -12.95 -5.01 -11.94
C GLY A 66 -14.32 -5.43 -12.49
N GLY A 67 -15.42 -5.08 -11.81
CA GLY A 67 -16.78 -5.47 -12.19
C GLY A 67 -17.16 -6.91 -11.82
N PHE A 68 -16.39 -7.55 -10.93
CA PHE A 68 -16.71 -8.87 -10.37
C PHE A 68 -17.68 -8.78 -9.17
N GLU A 69 -17.82 -7.57 -8.62
CA GLU A 69 -18.75 -7.24 -7.55
C GLU A 69 -19.44 -5.92 -7.85
N THR A 70 -20.73 -5.81 -7.49
CA THR A 70 -21.48 -4.57 -7.56
C THR A 70 -21.49 -3.92 -6.16
N PRO A 71 -21.26 -2.61 -6.05
CA PRO A 71 -21.38 -1.94 -4.75
C PRO A 71 -22.82 -2.00 -4.23
N SER A 72 -23.01 -2.02 -2.92
CA SER A 72 -24.34 -1.95 -2.30
C SER A 72 -24.91 -0.52 -2.31
N SER A 73 -24.02 0.48 -2.30
CA SER A 73 -24.34 1.90 -2.48
C SER A 73 -23.12 2.68 -2.97
N GLY A 74 -23.31 3.91 -3.42
CA GLY A 74 -22.28 4.74 -4.01
C GLY A 74 -22.22 4.59 -5.54
N ALA A 75 -21.23 5.24 -6.16
CA ALA A 75 -21.02 5.21 -7.61
C ALA A 75 -19.55 5.00 -7.96
N LEU A 76 -19.30 4.19 -9.00
CA LEU A 76 -17.99 4.00 -9.61
C LEU A 76 -17.95 4.65 -10.98
N LEU A 77 -17.05 5.61 -11.16
CA LEU A 77 -16.85 6.28 -12.44
C LEU A 77 -15.53 5.86 -13.08
N PHE A 78 -15.51 5.80 -14.41
CA PHE A 78 -14.30 5.66 -15.23
C PHE A 78 -14.30 6.80 -16.25
N GLU A 79 -13.31 7.69 -16.20
CA GLU A 79 -13.27 8.94 -16.99
C GLU A 79 -14.61 9.71 -16.94
N GLY A 80 -15.19 9.84 -15.74
CA GLY A 80 -16.45 10.53 -15.50
C GLY A 80 -17.71 9.77 -15.96
N GLN A 81 -17.58 8.59 -16.57
CA GLN A 81 -18.72 7.75 -16.95
C GLN A 81 -18.99 6.70 -15.87
N GLU A 82 -20.23 6.56 -15.46
CA GLU A 82 -20.61 5.56 -14.47
C GLU A 82 -20.52 4.15 -15.04
N ILE A 83 -19.79 3.28 -14.33
CA ILE A 83 -19.54 1.89 -14.72
C ILE A 83 -19.95 0.88 -13.65
N SER A 84 -20.69 1.30 -12.62
CA SER A 84 -21.05 0.44 -11.47
C SER A 84 -21.67 -0.88 -11.91
N ASP A 85 -22.59 -0.85 -12.89
CA ASP A 85 -23.33 -2.02 -13.41
C ASP A 85 -22.70 -2.67 -14.63
N LEU A 86 -21.56 -2.15 -15.14
CA LEU A 86 -20.91 -2.74 -16.30
C LEU A 86 -20.21 -4.06 -15.92
N PRO A 87 -20.47 -5.15 -16.67
CA PRO A 87 -19.77 -6.42 -16.42
C PRO A 87 -18.28 -6.33 -16.79
N PRO A 88 -17.41 -7.21 -16.24
CA PRO A 88 -15.96 -7.15 -16.40
C PRO A 88 -15.48 -7.02 -17.86
N TYR A 89 -16.09 -7.80 -18.77
CA TYR A 89 -15.67 -7.84 -20.18
C TYR A 89 -15.96 -6.56 -20.99
N LYS A 90 -16.75 -5.63 -20.41
CA LYS A 90 -17.04 -4.32 -21.00
C LYS A 90 -16.19 -3.18 -20.39
N ARG A 91 -15.41 -3.48 -19.35
CA ARG A 91 -14.54 -2.50 -18.70
C ARG A 91 -13.18 -2.45 -19.37
N ARG A 92 -12.54 -1.29 -19.37
CA ARG A 92 -11.18 -1.09 -19.92
C ARG A 92 -10.09 -1.46 -18.90
N VAL A 93 -10.38 -2.47 -18.07
CA VAL A 93 -9.48 -2.96 -17.00
C VAL A 93 -9.25 -4.46 -17.17
N ASN A 94 -8.08 -4.95 -16.81
CA ASN A 94 -7.78 -6.38 -16.73
C ASN A 94 -7.27 -6.73 -15.34
N THR A 95 -7.50 -7.98 -14.90
CA THR A 95 -7.14 -8.44 -13.56
C THR A 95 -6.18 -9.61 -13.61
N VAL A 96 -5.13 -9.55 -12.79
CA VAL A 96 -4.27 -10.67 -12.41
C VAL A 96 -4.68 -11.12 -11.01
N PHE A 97 -5.19 -12.34 -10.89
CA PHE A 97 -5.64 -12.90 -9.63
C PHE A 97 -4.48 -13.52 -8.83
N GLN A 98 -4.63 -13.63 -7.52
CA GLN A 98 -3.65 -14.19 -6.59
C GLN A 98 -3.12 -15.57 -7.00
N LYS A 99 -3.96 -16.45 -7.53
CA LYS A 99 -3.59 -17.77 -8.04
C LYS A 99 -3.27 -17.80 -9.54
N TYR A 100 -3.01 -16.61 -10.15
CA TYR A 100 -2.69 -16.41 -11.57
C TYR A 100 -3.77 -16.87 -12.56
N ALA A 101 -4.64 -17.80 -12.21
CA ALA A 101 -5.75 -18.35 -13.01
C ALA A 101 -5.34 -18.69 -14.46
N LEU A 102 -4.15 -19.25 -14.65
CA LEU A 102 -3.70 -19.73 -15.96
C LEU A 102 -4.53 -20.94 -16.39
N PHE A 103 -4.71 -21.11 -17.69
CA PHE A 103 -5.37 -22.28 -18.29
C PHE A 103 -4.36 -23.44 -18.32
N PRO A 104 -4.49 -24.48 -17.47
CA PRO A 104 -3.47 -25.51 -17.31
C PRO A 104 -3.31 -26.38 -18.56
N HIS A 105 -4.37 -26.57 -19.34
CA HIS A 105 -4.39 -27.33 -20.58
C HIS A 105 -3.80 -26.55 -21.79
N LEU A 106 -3.44 -25.29 -21.64
CA LEU A 106 -2.86 -24.46 -22.68
C LEU A 106 -1.36 -24.23 -22.41
N ASN A 107 -0.59 -24.08 -23.47
CA ASN A 107 0.80 -23.64 -23.39
C ASN A 107 0.87 -22.11 -23.09
N VAL A 108 2.08 -21.58 -22.95
CA VAL A 108 2.32 -20.15 -22.67
C VAL A 108 1.74 -19.26 -23.76
N TYR A 109 2.02 -19.59 -25.03
CA TYR A 109 1.50 -18.85 -26.18
C TYR A 109 -0.03 -18.79 -26.17
N ASP A 110 -0.69 -19.93 -26.01
CA ASP A 110 -2.15 -20.02 -26.05
C ASP A 110 -2.81 -19.32 -24.86
N ASN A 111 -2.17 -19.32 -23.67
CA ASN A 111 -2.60 -18.53 -22.53
C ASN A 111 -2.60 -17.04 -22.86
N ILE A 112 -1.49 -16.51 -23.39
CA ILE A 112 -1.37 -15.08 -23.73
C ILE A 112 -2.31 -14.73 -24.89
N ALA A 113 -2.34 -15.56 -25.94
CA ALA A 113 -3.16 -15.32 -27.13
C ALA A 113 -4.68 -15.45 -26.91
N PHE A 114 -5.12 -15.99 -25.77
CA PHE A 114 -6.51 -16.37 -25.55
C PHE A 114 -7.51 -15.23 -25.83
N GLY A 115 -7.29 -14.06 -25.23
CA GLY A 115 -8.17 -12.89 -25.43
C GLY A 115 -8.16 -12.37 -26.87
N LEU A 116 -7.01 -12.41 -27.54
CA LEU A 116 -6.87 -11.97 -28.93
C LEU A 116 -7.61 -12.91 -29.91
N LYS A 117 -7.56 -14.23 -29.62
CA LYS A 117 -8.31 -15.25 -30.38
C LYS A 117 -9.81 -15.05 -30.25
N LEU A 118 -10.32 -14.73 -29.05
CA LEU A 118 -11.73 -14.42 -28.84
C LEU A 118 -12.17 -13.17 -29.62
N LYS A 119 -11.29 -12.17 -29.76
CA LYS A 119 -11.50 -10.97 -30.61
C LYS A 119 -11.37 -11.28 -32.11
N LYS A 120 -11.12 -12.54 -32.50
CA LYS A 120 -10.92 -12.99 -33.91
C LYS A 120 -9.83 -12.21 -34.63
N MET A 121 -8.77 -11.82 -33.94
CA MET A 121 -7.65 -11.08 -34.51
C MET A 121 -6.88 -11.96 -35.51
N PRO A 122 -6.32 -11.40 -36.60
CA PRO A 122 -5.52 -12.16 -37.56
C PRO A 122 -4.32 -12.83 -36.88
N LYS A 123 -4.01 -14.08 -37.26
CA LYS A 123 -2.95 -14.89 -36.65
C LYS A 123 -1.62 -14.17 -36.61
N LYS A 124 -1.20 -13.50 -37.70
CA LYS A 124 0.05 -12.75 -37.77
C LYS A 124 0.14 -11.68 -36.67
N MET A 125 -0.94 -10.92 -36.46
CA MET A 125 -0.99 -9.90 -35.39
C MET A 125 -0.95 -10.52 -34.00
N ILE A 126 -1.57 -11.69 -33.82
CA ILE A 126 -1.50 -12.45 -32.55
C ILE A 126 -0.07 -12.87 -32.27
N ASP A 127 0.62 -13.45 -33.27
CA ASP A 127 2.00 -13.92 -33.16
C ASP A 127 2.94 -12.76 -32.76
N GLU A 128 2.81 -11.60 -33.42
CA GLU A 128 3.60 -10.40 -33.13
C GLU A 128 3.34 -9.88 -31.71
N LYS A 129 2.06 -9.75 -31.30
CA LYS A 129 1.72 -9.27 -29.94
C LYS A 129 2.18 -10.23 -28.85
N VAL A 130 2.03 -11.53 -29.04
CA VAL A 130 2.47 -12.53 -28.06
C VAL A 130 3.99 -12.50 -27.91
N GLU A 131 4.75 -12.39 -29.01
CA GLU A 131 6.22 -12.30 -28.94
C GLU A 131 6.66 -11.02 -28.19
N GLN A 132 6.02 -9.87 -28.47
CA GLN A 132 6.27 -8.62 -27.74
C GLN A 132 5.98 -8.77 -26.23
N MET A 133 4.88 -9.44 -25.85
CA MET A 133 4.57 -9.66 -24.46
C MET A 133 5.56 -10.61 -23.78
N LEU A 134 5.99 -11.67 -24.46
CA LEU A 134 7.01 -12.58 -23.96
C LEU A 134 8.37 -11.88 -23.75
N GLU A 135 8.73 -10.96 -24.63
CA GLU A 135 9.92 -10.15 -24.46
C GLU A 135 9.79 -9.17 -23.29
N LEU A 136 8.61 -8.53 -23.15
CA LEU A 136 8.32 -7.60 -22.06
C LEU A 136 8.46 -8.24 -20.67
N VAL A 137 8.01 -9.50 -20.53
CA VAL A 137 8.05 -10.24 -19.25
C VAL A 137 9.27 -11.15 -19.11
N ASN A 138 10.31 -10.97 -19.92
CA ASN A 138 11.55 -11.77 -19.89
C ASN A 138 11.34 -13.30 -20.04
N LEU A 139 10.38 -13.72 -20.87
CA LEU A 139 10.07 -15.12 -21.18
C LEU A 139 10.25 -15.46 -22.67
N LYS A 140 11.18 -14.78 -23.37
CA LYS A 140 11.51 -15.08 -24.76
C LYS A 140 11.88 -16.56 -24.94
N GLY A 141 11.29 -17.24 -25.94
CA GLY A 141 11.51 -18.66 -26.19
C GLY A 141 10.65 -19.62 -25.37
N TYR A 142 9.79 -19.14 -24.50
CA TYR A 142 8.92 -19.98 -23.65
C TYR A 142 7.56 -20.30 -24.29
N ALA A 143 7.23 -19.77 -25.45
CA ALA A 143 5.93 -19.84 -26.11
C ALA A 143 5.30 -21.25 -26.12
N LYS A 144 6.10 -22.29 -26.39
CA LYS A 144 5.63 -23.68 -26.53
C LYS A 144 5.62 -24.47 -25.22
N ARG A 145 6.08 -23.91 -24.11
CA ARG A 145 6.13 -24.60 -22.81
C ARG A 145 4.72 -24.71 -22.21
N HIS A 146 4.46 -25.80 -21.52
CA HIS A 146 3.25 -25.93 -20.70
C HIS A 146 3.40 -25.09 -19.42
N VAL A 147 2.31 -24.46 -18.98
CA VAL A 147 2.34 -23.56 -17.81
C VAL A 147 2.65 -24.28 -16.50
N GLU A 148 2.30 -25.57 -16.40
CA GLU A 148 2.62 -26.42 -15.23
C GLU A 148 4.12 -26.72 -15.08
N ALA A 149 4.90 -26.62 -16.17
CA ALA A 149 6.36 -26.79 -16.13
C ALA A 149 7.11 -25.50 -15.73
N LEU A 150 6.40 -24.42 -15.41
CA LEU A 150 6.96 -23.13 -15.05
C LEU A 150 7.06 -22.97 -13.53
N SER A 151 8.09 -22.24 -13.07
CA SER A 151 8.13 -21.77 -11.68
C SER A 151 7.00 -20.77 -11.39
N GLY A 152 6.66 -20.57 -10.10
CA GLY A 152 5.61 -19.62 -9.69
C GLY A 152 5.80 -18.22 -10.27
N GLY A 153 7.03 -17.68 -10.24
CA GLY A 153 7.34 -16.38 -10.84
C GLY A 153 7.19 -16.35 -12.36
N GLN A 154 7.51 -17.46 -13.06
CA GLN A 154 7.28 -17.57 -14.49
C GLN A 154 5.78 -17.66 -14.82
N GLN A 155 4.99 -18.38 -14.02
CA GLN A 155 3.53 -18.43 -14.16
C GLN A 155 2.91 -17.06 -13.97
N GLN A 156 3.36 -16.31 -12.97
CA GLN A 156 2.95 -14.93 -12.74
C GLN A 156 3.23 -14.03 -13.95
N ARG A 157 4.44 -14.09 -14.51
CA ARG A 157 4.80 -13.30 -15.69
C ARG A 157 3.90 -13.65 -16.89
N VAL A 158 3.55 -14.92 -17.07
CA VAL A 158 2.58 -15.34 -18.11
C VAL A 158 1.19 -14.73 -17.85
N ALA A 159 0.73 -14.71 -16.59
CA ALA A 159 -0.56 -14.11 -16.24
C ALA A 159 -0.58 -12.58 -16.48
N ILE A 160 0.51 -11.90 -16.16
CA ILE A 160 0.68 -10.48 -16.45
C ILE A 160 0.67 -10.24 -17.97
N ALA A 161 1.46 -11.00 -18.74
CA ALA A 161 1.50 -10.92 -20.20
C ALA A 161 0.12 -11.16 -20.84
N ARG A 162 -0.65 -12.16 -20.35
CA ARG A 162 -2.02 -12.44 -20.78
C ARG A 162 -2.97 -11.27 -20.52
N SER A 163 -2.77 -10.59 -19.40
CA SER A 163 -3.60 -9.44 -19.06
C SER A 163 -3.22 -8.21 -19.90
N LEU A 164 -1.92 -7.97 -20.11
CA LEU A 164 -1.40 -6.82 -20.84
C LEU A 164 -1.59 -6.90 -22.36
N VAL A 165 -1.62 -8.10 -22.95
CA VAL A 165 -1.74 -8.29 -24.42
C VAL A 165 -3.01 -7.66 -25.00
N ASN A 166 -4.04 -7.47 -24.16
CA ASN A 166 -5.29 -6.82 -24.55
C ASN A 166 -5.22 -5.29 -24.50
N GLU A 167 -4.08 -4.71 -24.11
CA GLU A 167 -3.83 -3.26 -24.00
C GLU A 167 -4.86 -2.55 -23.09
N PRO A 168 -5.01 -2.99 -21.83
CA PRO A 168 -5.92 -2.34 -20.90
C PRO A 168 -5.39 -0.95 -20.49
N GLU A 169 -6.29 -0.05 -20.09
CA GLU A 169 -5.89 1.23 -19.49
C GLU A 169 -5.50 1.08 -18.02
N VAL A 170 -6.06 0.05 -17.37
CA VAL A 170 -5.78 -0.26 -15.95
C VAL A 170 -5.49 -1.74 -15.78
N LEU A 171 -4.42 -2.05 -15.05
CA LEU A 171 -4.12 -3.40 -14.60
C LEU A 171 -4.39 -3.53 -13.11
N LEU A 172 -5.29 -4.45 -12.74
CA LEU A 172 -5.62 -4.80 -11.37
C LEU A 172 -4.78 -6.00 -10.93
N LEU A 173 -4.13 -5.92 -9.80
CA LEU A 173 -3.20 -6.94 -9.28
C LEU A 173 -3.61 -7.31 -7.84
N ASP A 174 -4.16 -8.51 -7.64
CA ASP A 174 -4.63 -8.99 -6.33
C ASP A 174 -3.57 -9.89 -5.69
N GLU A 175 -2.77 -9.35 -4.76
CA GLU A 175 -1.67 -10.01 -4.05
C GLU A 175 -0.76 -10.88 -4.96
N PRO A 176 -0.26 -10.35 -6.08
CA PRO A 176 0.38 -11.19 -7.10
C PRO A 176 1.72 -11.78 -6.64
N LEU A 177 2.41 -11.16 -5.67
CA LEU A 177 3.73 -11.59 -5.21
C LEU A 177 3.69 -12.51 -3.97
N GLY A 178 2.50 -12.72 -3.36
CA GLY A 178 2.36 -13.42 -2.09
C GLY A 178 2.85 -14.88 -2.08
N ALA A 179 2.90 -15.55 -3.24
CA ALA A 179 3.33 -16.94 -3.36
C ALA A 179 4.84 -17.11 -3.69
N LEU A 180 5.60 -16.01 -3.80
CA LEU A 180 7.01 -16.02 -4.18
C LEU A 180 7.93 -16.01 -2.96
N ASP A 181 9.13 -16.63 -3.11
CA ASP A 181 10.21 -16.47 -2.15
C ASP A 181 10.73 -15.02 -2.10
N LEU A 182 11.41 -14.65 -1.00
CA LEU A 182 11.82 -13.28 -0.73
C LEU A 182 12.68 -12.66 -1.85
N LYS A 183 13.65 -13.43 -2.39
CA LYS A 183 14.56 -12.91 -3.43
C LYS A 183 13.81 -12.65 -4.73
N LEU A 184 13.04 -13.62 -5.17
CA LEU A 184 12.25 -13.51 -6.40
C LEU A 184 11.18 -12.42 -6.28
N ARG A 185 10.61 -12.23 -5.08
CA ARG A 185 9.65 -11.15 -4.78
C ARG A 185 10.28 -9.78 -5.02
N LYS A 186 11.48 -9.51 -4.48
CA LYS A 186 12.20 -8.24 -4.67
C LYS A 186 12.52 -7.97 -6.14
N ASP A 187 12.99 -8.97 -6.88
CA ASP A 187 13.25 -8.83 -8.31
C ASP A 187 11.96 -8.49 -9.08
N MET A 188 10.85 -9.15 -8.75
CA MET A 188 9.54 -8.91 -9.37
C MET A 188 8.93 -7.55 -9.03
N GLN A 189 9.16 -6.99 -7.84
CA GLN A 189 8.74 -5.64 -7.48
C GLN A 189 9.34 -4.61 -8.45
N LEU A 190 10.66 -4.67 -8.64
CA LEU A 190 11.39 -3.77 -9.56
C LEU A 190 10.90 -3.93 -11.00
N GLU A 191 10.67 -5.17 -11.44
CA GLU A 191 10.14 -5.44 -12.78
C GLU A 191 8.73 -4.87 -12.97
N LEU A 192 7.82 -5.05 -12.01
CA LEU A 192 6.45 -4.52 -12.09
C LEU A 192 6.45 -3.00 -12.18
N LYS A 193 7.24 -2.31 -11.35
CA LYS A 193 7.38 -0.84 -11.42
C LYS A 193 7.93 -0.39 -12.77
N SER A 194 8.98 -1.06 -13.25
CA SER A 194 9.56 -0.78 -14.58
C SER A 194 8.56 -1.02 -15.73
N MET A 195 7.79 -2.12 -15.68
CA MET A 195 6.75 -2.40 -16.66
C MET A 195 5.68 -1.31 -16.67
N GLN A 196 5.19 -0.89 -15.50
CA GLN A 196 4.19 0.16 -15.38
C GLN A 196 4.68 1.47 -16.02
N GLN A 197 5.91 1.87 -15.73
CA GLN A 197 6.51 3.08 -16.29
C GLN A 197 6.69 3.00 -17.82
N ARG A 198 7.17 1.86 -18.34
CA ARG A 198 7.38 1.63 -19.78
C ARG A 198 6.07 1.61 -20.57
N LEU A 199 5.02 1.03 -19.99
CA LEU A 199 3.71 0.93 -20.64
C LEU A 199 2.88 2.21 -20.50
N GLY A 200 3.14 3.02 -19.47
CA GLY A 200 2.40 4.25 -19.18
C GLY A 200 0.91 4.00 -18.90
N ILE A 201 0.58 2.85 -18.30
CA ILE A 201 -0.79 2.50 -17.87
C ILE A 201 -0.91 2.59 -16.35
N THR A 202 -2.13 2.63 -15.84
CA THR A 202 -2.40 2.67 -14.40
C THR A 202 -2.37 1.27 -13.80
N PHE A 203 -1.65 1.10 -12.68
CA PHE A 203 -1.68 -0.14 -11.89
C PHE A 203 -2.43 0.11 -10.59
N ILE A 204 -3.33 -0.81 -10.23
CA ILE A 204 -3.97 -0.86 -8.92
C ILE A 204 -3.55 -2.18 -8.28
N TYR A 205 -2.78 -2.07 -7.23
CA TYR A 205 -2.10 -3.17 -6.57
C TYR A 205 -2.68 -3.42 -5.18
N VAL A 206 -2.98 -4.65 -4.84
CA VAL A 206 -3.41 -5.05 -3.49
C VAL A 206 -2.29 -5.83 -2.82
N THR A 207 -1.94 -5.44 -1.62
CA THR A 207 -0.99 -6.17 -0.79
C THR A 207 -1.28 -5.96 0.71
N HIS A 208 -0.69 -6.80 1.54
CA HIS A 208 -0.55 -6.59 2.98
C HIS A 208 0.93 -6.37 3.38
N ASP A 209 1.84 -6.39 2.41
CA ASP A 209 3.28 -6.20 2.60
C ASP A 209 3.63 -4.71 2.47
N GLN A 210 4.20 -4.16 3.55
CA GLN A 210 4.57 -2.75 3.64
C GLN A 210 5.73 -2.40 2.72
N GLU A 211 6.74 -3.31 2.59
CA GLU A 211 7.90 -3.10 1.73
C GLU A 211 7.47 -2.98 0.26
N GLU A 212 6.52 -3.81 -0.17
CA GLU A 212 5.95 -3.73 -1.52
C GLU A 212 5.29 -2.38 -1.78
N ALA A 213 4.45 -1.93 -0.84
CA ALA A 213 3.74 -0.66 -0.96
C ALA A 213 4.70 0.54 -0.99
N LEU A 214 5.65 0.60 -0.07
CA LEU A 214 6.62 1.70 0.03
C LEU A 214 7.57 1.76 -1.18
N THR A 215 7.92 0.60 -1.77
CA THR A 215 8.92 0.53 -2.86
C THR A 215 8.31 0.84 -4.23
N MET A 216 7.08 0.39 -4.49
CA MET A 216 6.52 0.43 -5.84
C MET A 216 5.53 1.57 -6.09
N SER A 217 4.88 2.11 -5.05
CA SER A 217 3.72 2.98 -5.22
C SER A 217 4.10 4.42 -5.54
N ASP A 218 3.22 5.08 -6.28
CA ASP A 218 3.16 6.54 -6.36
C ASP A 218 2.16 7.06 -5.33
N THR A 219 1.10 6.26 -5.07
CA THR A 219 0.07 6.56 -4.05
C THR A 219 -0.24 5.29 -3.26
N ILE A 220 -0.25 5.39 -1.93
CA ILE A 220 -0.67 4.33 -1.01
C ILE A 220 -2.00 4.73 -0.38
N VAL A 221 -2.93 3.79 -0.35
CA VAL A 221 -4.22 3.88 0.35
C VAL A 221 -4.19 2.89 1.50
N VAL A 222 -4.04 3.37 2.72
CA VAL A 222 -4.06 2.52 3.91
C VAL A 222 -5.49 2.28 4.34
N MET A 223 -5.89 1.01 4.43
CA MET A 223 -7.25 0.59 4.77
C MET A 223 -7.29 -0.20 6.08
N LYS A 224 -8.33 0.04 6.89
CA LYS A 224 -8.65 -0.73 8.09
C LYS A 224 -10.17 -0.86 8.23
N ASP A 225 -10.67 -2.04 8.58
CA ASP A 225 -12.07 -2.32 8.93
C ASP A 225 -13.11 -1.73 7.94
N GLY A 226 -12.79 -1.80 6.64
CA GLY A 226 -13.65 -1.32 5.57
C GLY A 226 -13.63 0.19 5.35
N THR A 227 -12.68 0.92 5.93
CA THR A 227 -12.50 2.37 5.78
C THR A 227 -11.10 2.71 5.31
N ILE A 228 -10.93 3.87 4.68
CA ILE A 228 -9.63 4.43 4.37
C ILE A 228 -9.13 5.20 5.59
N GLN A 229 -7.90 4.92 6.03
CA GLN A 229 -7.25 5.58 7.15
C GLN A 229 -6.39 6.76 6.70
N GLN A 230 -5.65 6.58 5.60
CA GLN A 230 -4.82 7.62 5.00
C GLN A 230 -4.58 7.34 3.52
N ILE A 231 -4.43 8.40 2.74
CA ILE A 231 -3.98 8.37 1.34
C ILE A 231 -2.79 9.32 1.24
N GLY A 232 -1.69 8.88 0.65
CA GLY A 232 -0.50 9.71 0.45
C GLY A 232 0.55 9.02 -0.41
N ASP A 233 1.61 9.74 -0.73
CA ASP A 233 2.82 9.13 -1.27
C ASP A 233 3.55 8.30 -0.20
N PRO A 234 4.45 7.38 -0.57
CA PRO A 234 5.13 6.50 0.37
C PRO A 234 5.83 7.23 1.51
N LYS A 235 6.47 8.36 1.22
CA LYS A 235 7.21 9.13 2.21
C LYS A 235 6.26 9.78 3.23
N THR A 236 5.21 10.43 2.77
CA THR A 236 4.18 11.02 3.64
C THR A 236 3.51 9.98 4.54
N ILE A 237 3.19 8.79 4.00
CA ILE A 237 2.58 7.70 4.80
C ILE A 237 3.53 7.20 5.88
N TYR A 238 4.85 7.19 5.64
CA TYR A 238 5.85 6.74 6.59
C TYR A 238 6.20 7.81 7.63
N ASP A 239 6.49 9.03 7.18
CA ASP A 239 6.99 10.12 8.02
C ASP A 239 5.87 10.81 8.81
N GLU A 240 4.67 10.97 8.21
CA GLU A 240 3.53 11.72 8.74
C GLU A 240 2.26 10.84 8.83
N PRO A 241 2.27 9.77 9.62
CA PRO A 241 1.10 8.91 9.77
C PRO A 241 -0.07 9.66 10.41
N ALA A 242 -1.27 9.52 9.82
CA ALA A 242 -2.47 10.22 10.28
C ALA A 242 -2.96 9.78 11.67
N ASN A 243 -2.60 8.57 12.10
CA ASN A 243 -2.98 8.00 13.39
C ASN A 243 -2.04 6.86 13.81
N ALA A 244 -2.15 6.44 15.06
CA ALA A 244 -1.32 5.38 15.64
C ALA A 244 -1.40 4.05 14.88
N PHE A 245 -2.57 3.71 14.31
CA PHE A 245 -2.70 2.51 13.48
C PHE A 245 -1.82 2.59 12.22
N VAL A 246 -1.85 3.70 11.50
CA VAL A 246 -1.01 3.87 10.30
C VAL A 246 0.47 3.82 10.68
N ALA A 247 0.85 4.50 11.76
CA ALA A 247 2.23 4.51 12.26
C ALA A 247 2.76 3.10 12.54
N ASP A 248 2.01 2.29 13.30
CA ASP A 248 2.37 0.92 13.70
C ASP A 248 2.28 -0.06 12.53
N PHE A 249 1.30 0.14 11.63
CA PHE A 249 1.07 -0.74 10.49
C PHE A 249 2.10 -0.56 9.38
N ILE A 250 2.65 0.65 9.16
CA ILE A 250 3.60 0.93 8.06
C ILE A 250 5.04 0.60 8.42
N GLY A 251 5.37 0.61 9.70
CA GLY A 251 6.71 0.30 10.18
C GLY A 251 6.78 0.29 11.69
N GLU A 252 7.88 -0.22 12.22
CA GLU A 252 8.09 -0.21 13.66
C GLU A 252 8.11 1.23 14.17
N SER A 253 7.46 1.49 15.32
CA SER A 253 7.34 2.82 15.90
C SER A 253 7.39 2.78 17.43
N ASN A 254 7.95 3.82 18.02
CA ASN A 254 7.68 4.18 19.40
C ASN A 254 6.46 5.08 19.41
N ILE A 255 5.36 4.64 20.01
CA ILE A 255 4.11 5.40 20.10
C ILE A 255 3.84 5.66 21.58
N LEU A 256 3.81 6.94 21.96
CA LEU A 256 3.68 7.36 23.34
C LEU A 256 2.52 8.36 23.50
N ARG A 257 1.90 8.35 24.67
CA ARG A 257 1.04 9.45 25.08
C ARG A 257 1.91 10.66 25.48
N GLY A 258 1.54 11.82 25.00
CA GLY A 258 2.18 13.10 25.32
C GLY A 258 1.18 14.21 25.52
N THR A 259 1.71 15.38 25.88
CA THR A 259 0.94 16.62 25.99
C THR A 259 1.60 17.68 25.14
N MET A 260 0.90 18.22 24.17
CA MET A 260 1.33 19.40 23.43
C MET A 260 1.24 20.61 24.35
N ILE A 261 2.38 21.08 24.89
CA ILE A 261 2.42 22.22 25.81
C ILE A 261 1.96 23.51 25.09
N LYS A 262 2.51 23.71 23.91
CA LYS A 262 2.17 24.74 22.93
C LYS A 262 2.71 24.32 21.57
N ASP A 263 2.40 25.07 20.53
CA ASP A 263 2.98 24.84 19.21
C ASP A 263 4.50 24.69 19.27
N GLU A 264 5.03 23.68 18.59
CA GLU A 264 6.44 23.34 18.50
C GLU A 264 7.07 22.85 19.83
N LEU A 265 6.26 22.49 20.84
CA LEU A 265 6.76 22.02 22.14
C LEU A 265 5.85 20.94 22.73
N VAL A 266 6.37 19.73 22.90
CA VAL A 266 5.64 18.57 23.42
C VAL A 266 6.33 17.96 24.63
N GLU A 267 5.55 17.47 25.60
CA GLU A 267 6.01 16.69 26.75
C GLU A 267 5.62 15.23 26.58
N PHE A 268 6.59 14.35 26.70
CA PHE A 268 6.40 12.88 26.77
C PHE A 268 7.58 12.23 27.49
N ALA A 269 7.39 10.99 27.97
CA ALA A 269 8.41 10.21 28.69
C ALA A 269 9.10 10.96 29.83
N GLY A 270 8.40 11.93 30.45
CA GLY A 270 8.91 12.71 31.59
C GLY A 270 9.85 13.85 31.20
N ALA A 271 9.96 14.22 29.93
CA ALA A 271 10.78 15.33 29.45
C ALA A 271 10.07 16.14 28.39
N THR A 272 10.53 17.37 28.17
CA THR A 272 9.97 18.30 27.18
C THR A 272 10.89 18.36 25.96
N PHE A 273 10.31 18.24 24.77
CA PHE A 273 11.01 18.22 23.50
C PHE A 273 10.50 19.31 22.55
N PRO A 274 11.39 20.00 21.86
CA PRO A 274 10.98 20.77 20.70
C PRO A 274 10.52 19.82 19.57
N CYS A 275 9.47 20.20 18.84
CA CYS A 275 8.98 19.52 17.64
C CYS A 275 8.68 20.54 16.54
N VAL A 276 8.23 20.10 15.37
CA VAL A 276 7.89 21.00 14.25
C VAL A 276 6.38 21.13 14.05
N ASP A 277 5.60 20.33 14.74
CA ASP A 277 4.15 20.28 14.62
C ASP A 277 3.46 21.44 15.36
N SER A 278 2.31 21.88 14.84
CA SER A 278 1.51 22.97 15.37
C SER A 278 0.00 22.72 15.17
N GLY A 279 -0.85 23.54 15.84
CA GLY A 279 -2.30 23.49 15.64
C GLY A 279 -3.04 22.44 16.45
N PHE A 280 -2.41 21.81 17.45
CA PHE A 280 -3.03 20.86 18.37
C PHE A 280 -3.72 21.52 19.58
N GLY A 281 -3.36 22.78 19.89
CA GLY A 281 -3.83 23.52 21.05
C GLY A 281 -2.89 23.42 22.25
N GLU A 282 -3.04 24.35 23.20
CA GLU A 282 -2.21 24.37 24.42
C GLU A 282 -2.67 23.30 25.43
N ASN A 283 -1.70 22.60 26.02
CA ASN A 283 -1.91 21.51 26.99
C ASN A 283 -2.85 20.42 26.46
N ALA A 284 -2.85 20.18 25.14
CA ALA A 284 -3.69 19.19 24.50
C ALA A 284 -3.06 17.78 24.59
N PRO A 285 -3.86 16.74 24.90
CA PRO A 285 -3.38 15.36 24.83
C PRO A 285 -3.10 14.98 23.37
N VAL A 286 -1.97 14.32 23.14
CA VAL A 286 -1.50 13.91 21.81
C VAL A 286 -0.89 12.51 21.87
N ASP A 287 -0.84 11.84 20.71
CA ASP A 287 0.02 10.69 20.50
C ASP A 287 1.30 11.16 19.80
N VAL A 288 2.44 10.72 20.30
CA VAL A 288 3.77 11.02 19.76
C VAL A 288 4.32 9.78 19.07
N VAL A 289 4.76 9.92 17.84
CA VAL A 289 5.41 8.84 17.08
C VAL A 289 6.86 9.18 16.82
N ILE A 290 7.73 8.21 17.09
CA ILE A 290 9.17 8.32 16.82
C ILE A 290 9.62 7.01 16.20
N ARG A 291 10.27 7.05 15.05
CA ARG A 291 10.81 5.86 14.42
C ARG A 291 12.05 5.38 15.18
N PRO A 292 12.24 4.05 15.32
CA PRO A 292 13.40 3.51 16.05
C PRO A 292 14.76 3.93 15.50
N GLU A 293 14.87 4.13 14.20
CA GLU A 293 16.06 4.60 13.49
C GLU A 293 16.37 6.09 13.69
N ASP A 294 15.38 6.88 14.11
CA ASP A 294 15.50 8.32 14.34
C ASP A 294 16.00 8.67 15.73
N ILE A 295 16.12 7.68 16.60
CA ILE A 295 16.63 7.85 17.95
C ILE A 295 18.14 7.68 17.95
N MET A 296 18.84 8.73 18.35
CA MET A 296 20.30 8.71 18.52
C MET A 296 20.69 8.38 19.97
N LEU A 297 21.54 7.36 20.12
CA LEU A 297 22.16 7.07 21.41
C LEU A 297 23.46 7.84 21.57
N VAL A 298 23.56 8.63 22.64
CA VAL A 298 24.69 9.50 22.97
C VAL A 298 25.19 9.22 24.40
N GLY A 299 26.22 9.95 24.85
CA GLY A 299 26.63 9.89 26.25
C GLY A 299 25.51 10.33 27.19
N GLU A 300 25.49 9.76 28.42
CA GLU A 300 24.45 10.07 29.42
C GLU A 300 24.38 11.57 29.80
N ASP A 301 25.51 12.27 29.66
CA ASP A 301 25.68 13.69 29.99
C ASP A 301 25.17 14.65 28.88
N VAL A 302 24.90 14.15 27.69
CA VAL A 302 24.48 14.94 26.51
C VAL A 302 23.06 14.62 26.04
N GLY A 303 22.46 13.50 26.51
CA GLY A 303 21.12 13.06 26.10
C GLY A 303 20.00 13.94 26.66
N GLN A 304 18.92 14.07 25.90
CA GLN A 304 17.69 14.73 26.36
C GLN A 304 16.99 13.93 27.47
N ILE A 305 17.07 12.60 27.42
CA ILE A 305 16.63 11.67 28.46
C ILE A 305 17.74 10.66 28.67
N VAL A 306 17.94 10.18 29.92
CA VAL A 306 18.85 9.09 30.24
C VAL A 306 18.08 7.79 30.39
N GLY A 307 18.58 6.71 29.80
CA GLY A 307 18.02 5.38 29.92
C GLY A 307 19.07 4.30 30.11
N THR A 308 18.60 3.09 30.42
CA THR A 308 19.45 1.89 30.57
C THR A 308 19.15 0.90 29.46
N VAL A 309 20.18 0.39 28.81
CA VAL A 309 20.02 -0.63 27.75
C VAL A 309 19.55 -1.94 28.39
N LYS A 310 18.30 -2.33 28.12
CA LYS A 310 17.69 -3.58 28.66
C LYS A 310 18.01 -4.80 27.81
N SER A 311 18.03 -4.65 26.50
CA SER A 311 18.32 -5.74 25.58
C SER A 311 18.99 -5.23 24.30
N VAL A 312 19.75 -6.11 23.67
CA VAL A 312 20.42 -5.86 22.39
C VAL A 312 20.22 -7.09 21.51
N LEU A 313 19.67 -6.90 20.31
CA LEU A 313 19.46 -7.96 19.34
C LEU A 313 20.06 -7.56 18.00
N PHE A 314 20.92 -8.39 17.42
CA PHE A 314 21.48 -8.15 16.10
C PHE A 314 20.51 -8.64 15.00
N LYS A 315 20.07 -7.73 14.13
CA LYS A 315 19.13 -7.98 13.03
C LYS A 315 19.81 -8.09 11.65
N GLY A 316 21.13 -8.24 11.60
CA GLY A 316 21.91 -8.35 10.37
C GLY A 316 22.48 -7.01 9.89
N VAL A 317 21.67 -6.01 9.66
CA VAL A 317 22.09 -4.66 9.20
C VAL A 317 22.20 -3.65 10.34
N HIS A 318 21.46 -3.86 11.43
CA HIS A 318 21.46 -2.98 12.60
C HIS A 318 21.28 -3.80 13.87
N TYR A 319 21.51 -3.16 15.02
CA TYR A 319 21.12 -3.63 16.34
C TYR A 319 19.79 -3.02 16.73
N GLU A 320 18.84 -3.86 17.15
CA GLU A 320 17.63 -3.44 17.85
C GLU A 320 17.93 -3.42 19.35
N MET A 321 17.75 -2.29 19.97
CA MET A 321 18.01 -2.09 21.40
C MET A 321 16.77 -1.56 22.10
N MET A 322 16.49 -2.07 23.30
CA MET A 322 15.41 -1.57 24.16
C MET A 322 16.05 -0.72 25.26
N ILE A 323 15.69 0.56 25.30
CA ILE A 323 16.23 1.55 26.23
C ILE A 323 15.15 1.96 27.22
N ASP A 324 15.31 1.54 28.48
CA ASP A 324 14.38 1.87 29.56
C ASP A 324 14.77 3.18 30.25
N THR A 325 13.91 4.18 30.15
CA THR A 325 14.08 5.47 30.80
C THR A 325 13.33 5.59 32.13
N GLY A 326 12.64 4.51 32.55
CA GLY A 326 11.77 4.51 33.71
C GLY A 326 10.34 5.01 33.43
N ALA A 327 10.18 5.98 32.54
CA ALA A 327 8.87 6.46 32.10
C ALA A 327 8.39 5.71 30.84
N TYR A 328 9.29 5.33 29.94
CA TYR A 328 9.00 4.59 28.72
C TYR A 328 10.18 3.74 28.30
N THR A 329 9.93 2.64 27.59
CA THR A 329 10.98 1.80 27.00
C THR A 329 11.04 2.02 25.51
N PHE A 330 12.04 2.76 25.04
CA PHE A 330 12.26 3.04 23.64
C PHE A 330 12.85 1.85 22.90
N LYS A 331 12.31 1.53 21.74
CA LYS A 331 12.95 0.70 20.73
C LYS A 331 13.86 1.59 19.89
N VAL A 332 15.11 1.20 19.72
CA VAL A 332 16.12 1.95 18.96
C VAL A 332 16.81 1.04 17.96
N HIS A 333 16.90 1.50 16.70
CA HIS A 333 17.68 0.87 15.65
C HIS A 333 18.99 1.65 15.43
N SER A 334 20.13 0.98 15.55
CA SER A 334 21.43 1.62 15.35
C SER A 334 22.44 0.66 14.76
N THR A 335 23.34 1.15 13.90
CA THR A 335 24.48 0.39 13.41
C THR A 335 25.58 0.23 14.45
N THR A 336 25.52 1.03 15.52
CA THR A 336 26.46 0.96 16.66
C THR A 336 25.77 0.35 17.87
N MET A 337 26.38 -0.73 18.40
CA MET A 337 25.88 -1.41 19.59
C MET A 337 26.27 -0.63 20.86
N GLN A 338 25.31 -0.57 21.79
CA GLN A 338 25.58 -0.20 23.20
C GLN A 338 25.44 -1.43 24.07
N PRO A 339 26.37 -1.67 25.04
CA PRO A 339 26.32 -2.86 25.89
C PRO A 339 25.05 -2.91 26.74
N GLN A 340 24.50 -4.11 26.92
CA GLN A 340 23.38 -4.32 27.84
C GLN A 340 23.78 -3.91 29.28
N GLY A 341 22.91 -3.21 29.97
CA GLY A 341 23.13 -2.66 31.31
C GLY A 341 23.85 -1.32 31.34
N SER A 342 24.38 -0.82 30.20
CA SER A 342 24.99 0.51 30.15
C SER A 342 23.92 1.61 30.22
N LYS A 343 24.31 2.75 30.78
CA LYS A 343 23.51 3.99 30.69
C LYS A 343 23.83 4.73 29.41
N VAL A 344 22.84 5.25 28.77
CA VAL A 344 22.93 6.00 27.53
C VAL A 344 21.99 7.21 27.55
N GLY A 345 22.38 8.28 26.89
CA GLY A 345 21.50 9.37 26.56
C GLY A 345 20.68 9.07 25.31
N VAL A 346 19.40 9.38 25.34
CA VAL A 346 18.49 9.34 24.21
C VAL A 346 18.36 10.75 23.66
N ASN A 347 18.63 10.94 22.38
CA ASN A 347 18.50 12.24 21.70
C ASN A 347 17.64 12.09 20.45
N ILE A 348 16.67 12.98 20.26
CA ILE A 348 15.71 12.95 19.15
C ILE A 348 15.68 14.35 18.55
N VAL A 349 15.88 14.45 17.24
CA VAL A 349 15.78 15.74 16.53
C VAL A 349 14.31 16.18 16.41
N PRO A 350 14.01 17.47 16.52
CA PRO A 350 12.64 17.98 16.49
C PRO A 350 11.82 17.53 15.27
N PHE A 351 12.45 17.42 14.13
CA PHE A 351 11.81 16.99 12.87
C PHE A 351 11.35 15.52 12.90
N ASN A 352 11.97 14.69 13.73
CA ASN A 352 11.68 13.26 13.81
C ASN A 352 10.66 12.93 14.92
N ILE A 353 10.08 13.94 15.54
CA ILE A 353 8.98 13.79 16.50
C ILE A 353 7.69 14.17 15.78
N HIS A 354 6.88 13.18 15.44
CA HIS A 354 5.60 13.40 14.77
C HIS A 354 4.44 13.34 15.76
N ILE A 355 3.59 14.38 15.72
CA ILE A 355 2.46 14.52 16.65
C ILE A 355 1.15 14.14 15.95
N MET A 356 0.36 13.32 16.63
CA MET A 356 -0.94 12.87 16.13
C MET A 356 -2.04 13.20 17.14
N LYS A 357 -3.29 13.32 16.64
CA LYS A 357 -4.45 13.34 17.53
C LYS A 357 -4.58 11.97 18.22
N PRO A 358 -4.92 11.94 19.51
CA PRO A 358 -5.10 10.68 20.21
C PRO A 358 -6.18 9.84 19.52
N MET A 359 -5.94 8.54 19.36
CA MET A 359 -7.02 7.63 18.98
C MET A 359 -8.12 7.72 20.04
N GLN A 360 -9.34 8.02 19.61
CA GLN A 360 -10.50 7.82 20.49
C GLN A 360 -10.60 6.32 20.75
N GLU A 361 -10.49 5.92 22.01
CA GLU A 361 -10.81 4.56 22.41
C GLU A 361 -12.31 4.35 22.10
N ASP A 362 -12.61 3.48 21.14
CA ASP A 362 -13.98 3.02 20.92
C ASP A 362 -14.46 2.39 22.23
N LYS A 363 -15.45 3.06 22.87
CA LYS A 363 -16.08 2.60 24.09
C LYS A 363 -17.01 1.42 23.84
#